data_0f6bd59a25ecfad436849979f0d96b65
#
_entry.id   0f6bd59a25ecfad436849979f0d96b65
#
_cell.length_a   1.000
_cell.length_b   1.000
_cell.length_c   1.000
_cell.angle_alpha   90.00
_cell.angle_beta   90.00
_cell.angle_gamma   90.00
#
_symmetry.space_group_name_H-M   'P 1'
#
loop_
_entity.id
_entity.type
_entity.pdbx_description
1 polymer ?
#
loop_
_entity_poly.entity_id
_entity_poly.type
_entity_poly.pdbx_seq_one_letter_code
_entity_poly.pdbx_strand_id
1 'polypeptide(L)'
;MSNKPDYKNWVPKSMITGLAMGTALCGAAFALSGKVLSNAPDAARSAAQAAFGAGTVGFLGATVWMTALHRTFDYNGKRKMAKQIIDGTAAYVTITDGGTGLDVGCGSGALTIACAKRNPNAQMVGCDIWRGPIRQYLRRAAARRTQPRRVSKTPALKKATQ
;
A
#
# COMPACT_ATOMS: atom_id res chain seq x y z
N MET A 1 -23.55 2.74 7.02
CA MET A 1 -22.29 2.69 6.24
C MET A 1 -21.20 3.36 7.07
N SER A 2 -20.08 2.67 7.32
CA SER A 2 -18.98 3.20 8.16
C SER A 2 -18.32 4.39 7.46
N ASN A 3 -18.41 5.56 8.05
CA ASN A 3 -17.82 6.82 7.53
C ASN A 3 -16.30 6.92 7.83
N LYS A 4 -15.62 5.77 7.95
CA LYS A 4 -14.17 5.73 8.19
C LYS A 4 -13.44 5.98 6.89
N PRO A 5 -12.44 6.89 6.86
CA PRO A 5 -11.66 7.14 5.67
C PRO A 5 -10.86 5.87 5.29
N ASP A 6 -10.91 5.50 4.01
CA ASP A 6 -10.13 4.39 3.46
C ASP A 6 -8.76 4.92 3.00
N TYR A 7 -7.82 5.01 3.93
CA TYR A 7 -6.43 5.24 3.58
C TYR A 7 -5.79 3.90 3.21
N LYS A 8 -5.34 3.79 1.95
CA LYS A 8 -4.68 2.57 1.44
C LYS A 8 -3.55 2.13 2.38
N ASN A 9 -3.52 0.85 2.70
CA ASN A 9 -2.46 0.27 3.51
C ASN A 9 -1.10 0.36 2.78
N TRP A 10 -0.03 0.64 3.50
CA TRP A 10 1.33 0.73 2.95
C TRP A 10 1.85 -0.62 2.46
N VAL A 11 1.34 -1.72 3.02
CA VAL A 11 1.60 -3.09 2.56
C VAL A 11 0.42 -3.56 1.72
N PRO A 12 0.54 -3.62 0.38
CA PRO A 12 -0.58 -3.99 -0.48
C PRO A 12 -0.93 -5.48 -0.35
N LYS A 13 -2.22 -5.80 -0.36
CA LYS A 13 -2.72 -7.19 -0.29
C LYS A 13 -2.20 -8.05 -1.44
N SER A 14 -1.93 -7.45 -2.62
CA SER A 14 -1.37 -8.17 -3.76
C SER A 14 -0.01 -8.81 -3.48
N MET A 15 0.83 -8.22 -2.63
CA MET A 15 2.08 -8.84 -2.21
C MET A 15 1.83 -10.10 -1.38
N ILE A 16 0.88 -10.05 -0.44
CA ILE A 16 0.53 -11.20 0.40
C ILE A 16 -0.04 -12.33 -0.45
N THR A 17 -0.95 -12.01 -1.38
CA THR A 17 -1.52 -13.03 -2.27
C THR A 17 -0.47 -13.63 -3.20
N GLY A 18 0.48 -12.82 -3.73
CA GLY A 18 1.58 -13.33 -4.54
C GLY A 18 2.48 -14.31 -3.77
N LEU A 19 2.85 -13.98 -2.53
CA LEU A 19 3.64 -14.85 -1.67
C LEU A 19 2.88 -16.13 -1.29
N ALA A 20 1.59 -16.04 -0.99
CA ALA A 20 0.76 -17.20 -0.71
C ALA A 20 0.63 -18.13 -1.93
N MET A 21 0.51 -17.58 -3.13
CA MET A 21 0.55 -18.36 -4.38
C MET A 21 1.91 -19.05 -4.57
N GLY A 22 3.02 -18.34 -4.30
CA GLY A 22 4.36 -18.93 -4.33
C GLY A 22 4.48 -20.11 -3.36
N THR A 23 3.96 -19.98 -2.13
CA THR A 23 3.89 -21.06 -1.14
C THR A 23 3.12 -22.26 -1.70
N ALA A 24 1.93 -22.03 -2.27
CA ALA A 24 1.09 -23.10 -2.81
C ALA A 24 1.77 -23.83 -3.99
N LEU A 25 2.39 -23.08 -4.91
CA LEU A 25 3.09 -23.65 -6.07
C LEU A 25 4.30 -24.47 -5.66
N CYS A 26 5.16 -23.94 -4.78
CA CYS A 26 6.32 -24.68 -4.27
C CYS A 26 5.89 -25.91 -3.47
N GLY A 27 4.86 -25.80 -2.64
CA GLY A 27 4.31 -26.93 -1.88
C GLY A 27 3.75 -28.04 -2.78
N ALA A 28 3.00 -27.67 -3.82
CA ALA A 28 2.49 -28.61 -4.80
C ALA A 28 3.63 -29.28 -5.58
N ALA A 29 4.64 -28.51 -6.02
CA ALA A 29 5.81 -29.05 -6.70
C ALA A 29 6.60 -30.02 -5.79
N PHE A 30 6.77 -29.68 -4.52
CA PHE A 30 7.38 -30.55 -3.52
C PHE A 30 6.61 -31.88 -3.39
N ALA A 31 5.28 -31.81 -3.19
CA ALA A 31 4.45 -33.00 -3.01
C ALA A 31 4.42 -33.90 -4.26
N LEU A 32 4.46 -33.31 -5.45
CA LEU A 32 4.41 -34.05 -6.71
C LEU A 32 5.79 -34.52 -7.18
N SER A 33 6.89 -33.95 -6.71
CA SER A 33 8.25 -34.23 -7.17
C SER A 33 8.65 -35.71 -7.05
N GLY A 34 8.21 -36.37 -6.00
CA GLY A 34 8.47 -37.81 -5.81
C GLY A 34 7.84 -38.70 -6.88
N LYS A 35 6.67 -38.32 -7.38
CA LYS A 35 5.96 -39.05 -8.46
C LYS A 35 6.49 -38.67 -9.84
N VAL A 36 6.63 -37.38 -10.10
CA VAL A 36 7.05 -36.85 -11.41
C VAL A 36 8.50 -37.22 -11.72
N LEU A 37 9.37 -37.21 -10.71
CA LEU A 37 10.79 -37.54 -10.86
C LEU A 37 11.10 -38.98 -10.46
N SER A 38 10.15 -39.91 -10.53
CA SER A 38 10.34 -41.30 -10.16
C SER A 38 11.44 -42.01 -10.99
N ASN A 39 11.59 -41.61 -12.26
CA ASN A 39 12.58 -42.15 -13.18
C ASN A 39 13.89 -41.34 -13.24
N ALA A 40 13.99 -40.24 -12.45
CA ALA A 40 15.20 -39.44 -12.41
C ALA A 40 16.21 -40.01 -11.42
N PRO A 41 17.53 -39.73 -11.60
CA PRO A 41 18.55 -40.08 -10.62
C PRO A 41 18.20 -39.57 -9.21
N ASP A 42 18.52 -40.35 -8.18
CA ASP A 42 18.18 -40.01 -6.78
C ASP A 42 18.74 -38.67 -6.35
N ALA A 43 19.93 -38.30 -6.83
CA ALA A 43 20.52 -36.99 -6.55
C ALA A 43 19.70 -35.83 -7.13
N ALA A 44 19.14 -35.99 -8.33
CA ALA A 44 18.32 -34.96 -8.96
C ALA A 44 16.96 -34.83 -8.25
N ARG A 45 16.36 -35.94 -7.86
CA ARG A 45 15.09 -35.97 -7.11
C ARG A 45 15.24 -35.33 -5.75
N SER A 46 16.28 -35.67 -4.99
CA SER A 46 16.51 -35.08 -3.66
C SER A 46 16.86 -33.59 -3.73
N ALA A 47 17.65 -33.19 -4.74
CA ALA A 47 17.92 -31.74 -4.95
C ALA A 47 16.66 -30.94 -5.26
N ALA A 48 15.77 -31.47 -6.13
CA ALA A 48 14.50 -30.84 -6.45
C ALA A 48 13.59 -30.74 -5.22
N GLN A 49 13.49 -31.82 -4.44
CA GLN A 49 12.71 -31.82 -3.18
C GLN A 49 13.26 -30.81 -2.18
N ALA A 50 14.56 -30.75 -2.00
CA ALA A 50 15.20 -29.78 -1.11
C ALA A 50 14.92 -28.33 -1.57
N ALA A 51 15.02 -28.05 -2.87
CA ALA A 51 14.74 -26.72 -3.43
C ALA A 51 13.28 -26.32 -3.25
N PHE A 52 12.32 -27.19 -3.60
CA PHE A 52 10.89 -26.89 -3.44
C PHE A 52 10.47 -26.83 -1.97
N GLY A 53 11.04 -27.67 -1.11
CA GLY A 53 10.82 -27.62 0.34
C GLY A 53 11.31 -26.31 0.94
N ALA A 54 12.54 -25.91 0.63
CA ALA A 54 13.10 -24.62 1.08
C ALA A 54 12.28 -23.43 0.54
N GLY A 55 11.87 -23.49 -0.73
CA GLY A 55 10.99 -22.49 -1.33
C GLY A 55 9.65 -22.38 -0.61
N THR A 56 9.02 -23.51 -0.27
CA THR A 56 7.76 -23.54 0.47
C THR A 56 7.89 -22.87 1.83
N VAL A 57 8.92 -23.20 2.61
CA VAL A 57 9.18 -22.64 3.94
C VAL A 57 9.47 -21.14 3.83
N GLY A 58 10.30 -20.73 2.85
CA GLY A 58 10.65 -19.33 2.62
C GLY A 58 9.45 -18.47 2.26
N PHE A 59 8.64 -18.90 1.29
CA PHE A 59 7.42 -18.18 0.88
C PHE A 59 6.36 -18.16 2.00
N LEU A 60 6.22 -19.24 2.76
CA LEU A 60 5.31 -19.30 3.91
C LEU A 60 5.73 -18.29 4.99
N GLY A 61 7.01 -18.28 5.36
CA GLY A 61 7.56 -17.34 6.33
C GLY A 61 7.36 -15.88 5.87
N ALA A 62 7.65 -15.59 4.61
CA ALA A 62 7.42 -14.28 4.02
C ALA A 62 5.93 -13.88 4.02
N THR A 63 5.03 -14.82 3.73
CA THR A 63 3.56 -14.59 3.77
C THR A 63 3.09 -14.22 5.17
N VAL A 64 3.54 -14.96 6.19
CA VAL A 64 3.22 -14.69 7.59
C VAL A 64 3.75 -13.32 8.01
N TRP A 65 5.01 -13.03 7.69
CA TRP A 65 5.65 -11.76 7.98
C TRP A 65 4.91 -10.57 7.35
N MET A 66 4.64 -10.65 6.04
CA MET A 66 3.93 -9.58 5.31
C MET A 66 2.49 -9.41 5.80
N THR A 67 1.83 -10.49 6.21
CA THR A 67 0.50 -10.42 6.84
C THR A 67 0.55 -9.69 8.19
N ALA A 68 1.57 -9.97 9.01
CA ALA A 68 1.78 -9.27 10.27
C ALA A 68 2.06 -7.78 10.06
N LEU A 69 2.90 -7.43 9.08
CA LEU A 69 3.16 -6.04 8.69
C LEU A 69 1.89 -5.34 8.20
N HIS A 70 1.12 -5.99 7.30
CA HIS A 70 -0.14 -5.44 6.81
C HIS A 70 -1.09 -5.09 7.95
N ARG A 71 -1.26 -6.00 8.93
CA ARG A 71 -2.10 -5.77 10.11
C ARG A 71 -1.57 -4.66 11.02
N THR A 72 -0.24 -4.52 11.09
CA THR A 72 0.42 -3.50 11.91
C THR A 72 0.25 -2.10 11.31
N PHE A 73 0.40 -1.98 9.97
CA PHE A 73 0.26 -0.73 9.23
C PHE A 73 -1.17 -0.37 8.84
N ASP A 74 -2.17 -1.19 9.21
CA ASP A 74 -3.57 -0.84 8.98
C ASP A 74 -3.94 0.41 9.78
N TYR A 75 -4.35 1.47 9.06
CA TYR A 75 -4.71 2.77 9.65
C TYR A 75 -5.86 2.66 10.66
N ASN A 76 -6.83 1.79 10.38
CA ASN A 76 -8.01 1.53 11.22
C ASN A 76 -7.87 0.26 12.07
N GLY A 77 -6.75 -0.44 11.99
CA GLY A 77 -6.47 -1.70 12.67
C GLY A 77 -6.24 -1.55 14.18
N LYS A 78 -5.85 -2.64 14.82
CA LYS A 78 -5.59 -2.62 16.28
C LYS A 78 -4.33 -1.81 16.64
N ARG A 79 -3.23 -1.99 15.90
CA ARG A 79 -1.95 -1.33 16.19
C ARG A 79 -1.87 0.10 15.67
N LYS A 80 -2.56 0.41 14.59
CA LYS A 80 -2.68 1.75 13.99
C LYS A 80 -1.33 2.46 13.75
N MET A 81 -0.27 1.70 13.42
CA MET A 81 1.08 2.26 13.29
C MET A 81 1.14 3.35 12.22
N ALA A 82 0.52 3.13 11.06
CA ALA A 82 0.43 4.16 10.02
C ALA A 82 -0.24 5.44 10.53
N LYS A 83 -1.31 5.32 11.33
CA LYS A 83 -1.97 6.48 11.94
C LYS A 83 -1.05 7.20 12.91
N GLN A 84 -0.33 6.49 13.77
CA GLN A 84 0.60 7.08 14.74
C GLN A 84 1.73 7.83 14.05
N ILE A 85 2.30 7.26 12.96
CA ILE A 85 3.35 7.92 12.18
C ILE A 85 2.80 9.19 11.53
N ILE A 86 1.61 9.13 10.91
CA ILE A 86 0.97 10.26 10.24
C ILE A 86 0.65 11.38 11.26
N ASP A 87 0.03 11.04 12.38
CA ASP A 87 -0.31 12.00 13.42
C ASP A 87 0.94 12.59 14.08
N GLY A 88 1.98 11.77 14.30
CA GLY A 88 3.28 12.18 14.82
C GLY A 88 3.99 13.16 13.86
N THR A 89 4.03 12.83 12.56
CA THR A 89 4.60 13.72 11.53
C THR A 89 3.83 15.04 11.45
N ALA A 90 2.49 14.99 11.43
CA ALA A 90 1.64 16.16 11.38
C ALA A 90 1.84 17.06 12.62
N ALA A 91 2.28 16.50 13.75
CA ALA A 91 2.54 17.28 14.97
C ALA A 91 3.67 18.31 14.82
N TYR A 92 4.62 18.04 13.93
CA TYR A 92 5.75 18.95 13.64
C TYR A 92 5.44 19.96 12.53
N VAL A 93 4.29 19.86 11.87
CA VAL A 93 3.92 20.75 10.77
C VAL A 93 3.10 21.90 11.33
N THR A 94 3.72 23.07 11.40
CA THR A 94 3.06 24.34 11.78
C THR A 94 3.05 25.26 10.57
N ILE A 95 1.86 25.76 10.20
CA ILE A 95 1.66 26.68 9.09
C ILE A 95 1.03 27.94 9.67
N THR A 96 1.58 29.11 9.32
CA THR A 96 1.04 30.41 9.74
C THR A 96 -0.39 30.59 9.23
N ASP A 97 -1.20 31.32 9.98
CA ASP A 97 -2.57 31.64 9.59
C ASP A 97 -2.63 32.30 8.21
N GLY A 98 -3.52 31.80 7.36
CA GLY A 98 -3.63 32.23 5.96
C GLY A 98 -2.54 31.66 5.04
N GLY A 99 -1.55 30.91 5.58
CA GLY A 99 -0.49 30.28 4.80
C GLY A 99 -0.96 29.06 4.04
N THR A 100 -0.09 28.57 3.13
CA THR A 100 -0.33 27.36 2.32
C THR A 100 0.77 26.33 2.52
N GLY A 101 0.41 25.10 2.89
CA GLY A 101 1.30 23.94 2.93
C GLY A 101 1.14 23.07 1.69
N LEU A 102 2.24 22.49 1.18
CA LEU A 102 2.25 21.58 0.04
C LEU A 102 2.76 20.21 0.47
N ASP A 103 1.96 19.18 0.27
CA ASP A 103 2.32 17.77 0.47
C ASP A 103 2.60 17.13 -0.90
N VAL A 104 3.88 16.91 -1.21
CA VAL A 104 4.32 16.32 -2.48
C VAL A 104 4.45 14.81 -2.32
N GLY A 105 3.75 14.06 -3.16
CA GLY A 105 3.65 12.61 -3.02
C GLY A 105 2.63 12.19 -1.97
N CYS A 106 1.54 12.94 -1.85
CA CYS A 106 0.54 12.77 -0.79
C CYS A 106 -0.17 11.40 -0.77
N GLY A 107 -0.03 10.58 -1.82
CA GLY A 107 -0.63 9.25 -1.91
C GLY A 107 -2.13 9.26 -1.68
N SER A 108 -2.58 8.64 -0.58
CA SER A 108 -4.00 8.64 -0.16
C SER A 108 -4.45 9.94 0.52
N GLY A 109 -3.55 10.90 0.73
CA GLY A 109 -3.83 12.18 1.37
C GLY A 109 -3.94 12.13 2.89
N ALA A 110 -3.53 11.03 3.52
CA ALA A 110 -3.69 10.87 4.97
C ALA A 110 -2.90 11.92 5.76
N LEU A 111 -1.63 12.20 5.37
CA LEU A 111 -0.80 13.22 6.00
C LEU A 111 -1.34 14.63 5.70
N THR A 112 -1.69 14.91 4.45
CA THR A 112 -2.30 16.18 4.04
C THR A 112 -3.51 16.53 4.92
N ILE A 113 -4.40 15.54 5.14
CA ILE A 113 -5.61 15.72 5.95
C ILE A 113 -5.26 15.89 7.42
N ALA A 114 -4.27 15.15 7.94
CA ALA A 114 -3.83 15.29 9.33
C ALA A 114 -3.24 16.69 9.58
N CYS A 115 -2.39 17.19 8.67
CA CYS A 115 -1.83 18.54 8.72
C CYS A 115 -2.92 19.64 8.63
N ALA A 116 -3.91 19.48 7.72
CA ALA A 116 -5.02 20.41 7.58
C ALA A 116 -5.85 20.52 8.87
N LYS A 117 -6.10 19.39 9.55
CA LYS A 117 -6.83 19.39 10.83
C LYS A 117 -6.09 20.11 11.96
N ARG A 118 -4.76 20.10 11.92
CA ARG A 118 -3.93 20.76 12.94
C ARG A 118 -3.73 22.27 12.67
N ASN A 119 -3.86 22.67 11.42
CA ASN A 119 -3.69 24.06 10.97
C ASN A 119 -4.99 24.56 10.34
N PRO A 120 -6.06 24.79 11.13
CA PRO A 120 -7.40 25.07 10.62
C PRO A 120 -7.48 26.39 9.84
N ASN A 121 -6.61 27.35 10.14
CA ASN A 121 -6.56 28.67 9.50
C ASN A 121 -5.61 28.71 8.29
N ALA A 122 -5.03 27.54 7.90
CA ALA A 122 -4.11 27.42 6.77
C ALA A 122 -4.71 26.53 5.68
N GLN A 123 -4.19 26.65 4.46
CA GLN A 123 -4.57 25.81 3.35
C GLN A 123 -3.57 24.67 3.14
N MET A 124 -4.03 23.41 3.07
CA MET A 124 -3.20 22.27 2.69
C MET A 124 -3.55 21.80 1.29
N VAL A 125 -2.50 21.63 0.46
CA VAL A 125 -2.61 21.12 -0.91
C VAL A 125 -1.76 19.84 -1.01
N GLY A 126 -2.39 18.72 -1.37
CA GLY A 126 -1.71 17.47 -1.69
C GLY A 126 -1.58 17.28 -3.19
N CYS A 127 -0.40 16.90 -3.68
CA CYS A 127 -0.18 16.51 -5.05
C CYS A 127 0.53 15.15 -5.12
N ASP A 128 0.16 14.32 -6.10
CA ASP A 128 0.77 13.01 -6.34
C ASP A 128 0.71 12.65 -7.82
N ILE A 129 1.66 11.82 -8.25
CA ILE A 129 1.65 11.19 -9.55
C ILE A 129 0.93 9.84 -9.40
N TRP A 130 -0.40 9.82 -9.29
CA TRP A 130 -1.14 8.55 -9.24
C TRP A 130 -0.91 7.75 -10.52
N ARG A 131 0.09 6.86 -10.51
CA ARG A 131 0.38 5.96 -11.62
C ARG A 131 -0.70 4.88 -11.68
N GLY A 132 -1.66 5.08 -12.58
CA GLY A 132 -2.44 3.98 -13.15
C GLY A 132 -1.70 3.38 -14.34
N PRO A 133 -2.13 2.23 -14.90
CA PRO A 133 -1.59 1.73 -16.14
C PRO A 133 -1.56 2.86 -17.18
N ILE A 134 -0.45 3.00 -17.90
CA ILE A 134 -0.16 4.09 -18.88
C ILE A 134 -1.38 4.41 -19.78
N ARG A 135 -2.16 3.40 -20.11
CA ARG A 135 -3.39 3.53 -20.93
C ARG A 135 -4.52 4.32 -20.25
N GLN A 136 -4.67 4.21 -18.92
CA GLN A 136 -5.64 5.01 -18.17
C GLN A 136 -5.15 6.44 -17.95
N TYR A 137 -3.84 6.62 -17.81
CA TYR A 137 -3.22 7.93 -17.71
C TYR A 137 -3.43 8.75 -18.99
N LEU A 138 -3.18 8.16 -20.16
CA LEU A 138 -3.38 8.83 -21.46
C LEU A 138 -4.85 9.17 -21.72
N ARG A 139 -5.80 8.31 -21.35
CA ARG A 139 -7.25 8.60 -21.46
C ARG A 139 -7.69 9.72 -20.50
N ARG A 140 -7.15 9.76 -19.28
CA ARG A 140 -7.45 10.82 -18.31
C ARG A 140 -6.73 12.13 -18.63
N ALA A 141 -5.53 12.10 -19.20
CA ALA A 141 -4.83 13.28 -19.70
C ALA A 141 -5.54 13.91 -20.92
N ALA A 142 -6.07 13.08 -21.83
CA ALA A 142 -6.88 13.55 -22.96
C ALA A 142 -8.21 14.17 -22.50
N ALA A 143 -8.88 13.56 -21.52
CA ALA A 143 -10.12 14.11 -20.95
C ALA A 143 -9.89 15.40 -20.12
N ARG A 144 -8.67 15.60 -19.59
CA ARG A 144 -8.32 16.80 -18.81
C ARG A 144 -7.84 17.98 -19.63
N ARG A 145 -7.57 17.83 -20.92
CA ARG A 145 -7.33 18.97 -21.83
C ARG A 145 -8.53 19.88 -22.01
N THR A 146 -9.72 19.39 -21.64
CA THR A 146 -10.99 20.15 -21.71
C THR A 146 -11.50 20.64 -20.36
N GLN A 147 -10.81 20.37 -19.24
CA GLN A 147 -11.16 20.91 -17.93
C GLN A 147 -10.00 21.71 -17.33
N PRO A 148 -10.28 22.91 -16.75
CA PRO A 148 -9.24 23.66 -16.05
C PRO A 148 -8.69 22.81 -14.91
N ARG A 149 -7.38 22.90 -14.68
CA ARG A 149 -6.64 22.19 -13.62
C ARG A 149 -7.39 22.28 -12.29
N ARG A 150 -8.19 21.30 -11.98
CA ARG A 150 -8.68 21.13 -10.61
C ARG A 150 -7.48 20.64 -9.78
N VAL A 151 -6.83 21.57 -9.11
CA VAL A 151 -6.12 21.27 -7.87
C VAL A 151 -7.14 20.49 -7.04
N SER A 152 -6.83 19.22 -6.72
CA SER A 152 -7.73 18.39 -5.91
C SER A 152 -7.82 19.02 -4.53
N LYS A 153 -8.74 19.95 -4.34
CA LYS A 153 -9.12 20.42 -3.03
C LYS A 153 -9.81 19.23 -2.37
N THR A 154 -9.14 18.58 -1.46
CA THR A 154 -9.71 17.51 -0.65
C THR A 154 -10.93 18.09 0.07
N PRO A 155 -12.10 17.41 0.08
CA PRO A 155 -13.33 17.94 0.70
C PRO A 155 -13.19 18.35 2.16
N ALA A 156 -12.15 17.87 2.88
CA ALA A 156 -11.83 18.25 4.24
C ALA A 156 -11.39 19.73 4.38
N LEU A 157 -10.91 20.36 3.30
CA LEU A 157 -10.49 21.76 3.31
C LEU A 157 -11.67 22.75 3.33
N LYS A 158 -12.86 22.33 2.86
CA LYS A 158 -14.05 23.22 2.89
C LYS A 158 -14.74 23.35 4.25
N LYS A 159 -14.45 22.46 5.21
CA LYS A 159 -15.08 22.48 6.55
C LYS A 159 -14.23 23.10 7.66
N ALA A 160 -13.02 23.51 7.38
CA ALA A 160 -12.16 24.19 8.36
C ALA A 160 -12.33 25.72 8.34
N THR A 161 -13.24 26.24 7.52
CA THR A 161 -13.51 27.69 7.39
C THR A 161 -14.91 28.08 7.89
N GLN A 162 -15.47 27.34 8.86
CA GLN A 162 -16.63 27.80 9.65
C GLN A 162 -16.42 27.54 11.13
#